data_dc16291304f3cc65bf3d85bd32330450
#
_entry.id   dc16291304f3cc65bf3d85bd32330450
#
_cell.length_a   1.000
_cell.length_b   1.000
_cell.length_c   1.000
_cell.angle_alpha   90.00
_cell.angle_beta   90.00
_cell.angle_gamma   90.00
#
_symmetry.space_group_name_H-M   'P 1'
#
loop_
_entity.id
_entity.type
_entity.pdbx_description
1 polymer ?
#
loop_
_entity_poly.entity_id
_entity_poly.type
_entity_poly.pdbx_seq_one_letter_code
_entity_poly.pdbx_strand_id
1 'polypeptide(L)'
;MAFYRTREGALTAADSFTALGSLYGQSTTASIQIPKQASSIVGIIATVATDSASNGATTFALQISGDGLSQGQETMTVGSQGVDGTPASNGSTNLPFNLDVAIPVVGSNQVSVAMAMDTDVGTASCAVTLVFA
;
A
#
# COMPACT_ATOMS: atom_id res chain seq x y z
N MET A 1 -14.96 0.50 -17.25
CA MET A 1 -14.89 -0.70 -16.39
C MET A 1 -13.69 -0.57 -15.47
N ALA A 2 -13.84 -0.88 -14.20
CA ALA A 2 -12.77 -0.79 -13.23
C ALA A 2 -12.15 -2.16 -13.00
N PHE A 3 -10.83 -2.19 -12.82
CA PHE A 3 -10.07 -3.40 -12.53
C PHE A 3 -9.36 -3.23 -11.19
N TYR A 4 -9.45 -4.23 -10.34
CA TYR A 4 -8.89 -4.20 -8.98
C TYR A 4 -7.72 -5.17 -8.89
N ARG A 5 -6.60 -4.69 -8.36
CA ARG A 5 -5.41 -5.53 -8.13
C ARG A 5 -4.88 -5.26 -6.74
N THR A 6 -4.72 -6.31 -5.96
CA THR A 6 -4.33 -6.21 -4.55
C THR A 6 -2.97 -6.85 -4.30
N ARG A 7 -2.19 -6.19 -3.46
CA ARG A 7 -0.94 -6.72 -2.91
C ARG A 7 -0.92 -6.50 -1.41
N GLU A 8 -0.26 -7.40 -0.69
CA GLU A 8 -0.17 -7.29 0.75
C GLU A 8 1.24 -7.61 1.25
N GLY A 9 1.52 -7.22 2.47
CA GLY A 9 2.79 -7.47 3.11
C GLY A 9 2.82 -6.90 4.52
N ALA A 10 3.95 -7.00 5.18
CA ALA A 10 4.15 -6.52 6.53
C ALA A 10 5.33 -5.55 6.58
N LEU A 11 5.14 -4.45 7.30
CA LEU A 11 6.17 -3.46 7.60
C LEU A 11 6.72 -3.74 8.98
N THR A 12 8.03 -3.87 9.09
CA THR A 12 8.70 -4.19 10.37
C THR A 12 9.70 -3.15 10.80
N ALA A 13 9.96 -2.15 9.99
CA ALA A 13 10.93 -1.09 10.29
C ALA A 13 10.42 0.26 9.80
N ALA A 14 10.80 1.31 10.52
CA ALA A 14 10.45 2.68 10.13
C ALA A 14 11.32 3.18 8.98
N ASP A 15 10.81 4.17 8.25
CA ASP A 15 11.52 4.94 7.23
C ASP A 15 12.10 4.10 6.08
N SER A 16 11.48 2.97 5.79
CA SER A 16 11.96 2.07 4.75
C SER A 16 10.79 1.53 3.95
N PHE A 17 10.80 1.71 2.64
CA PHE A 17 9.77 1.14 1.77
C PHE A 17 9.97 -0.36 1.64
N THR A 18 8.91 -1.10 1.93
CA THR A 18 8.87 -2.56 1.78
C THR A 18 7.94 -2.90 0.62
N ALA A 19 8.45 -3.66 -0.32
CA ALA A 19 7.66 -4.11 -1.46
C ALA A 19 6.56 -5.07 -1.01
N LEU A 20 5.35 -4.83 -1.48
CA LEU A 20 4.21 -5.69 -1.18
C LEU A 20 4.12 -6.80 -2.22
N GLY A 21 3.90 -8.01 -1.74
CA GLY A 21 3.83 -9.20 -2.57
C GLY A 21 2.40 -9.61 -2.92
N SER A 22 2.26 -10.80 -3.46
CA SER A 22 0.95 -11.34 -3.79
C SER A 22 0.29 -11.96 -2.57
N LEU A 23 -1.04 -12.09 -2.66
CA LEU A 23 -1.86 -12.67 -1.60
C LEU A 23 -1.51 -14.15 -1.37
N TYR A 24 -1.55 -14.56 -0.10
CA TYR A 24 -1.45 -15.97 0.32
C TYR A 24 -0.21 -16.70 -0.15
N GLY A 25 0.88 -15.98 -0.38
CA GLY A 25 2.15 -16.60 -0.77
C GLY A 25 2.13 -17.30 -2.12
N GLN A 26 1.15 -17.03 -2.96
CA GLN A 26 1.04 -17.70 -4.25
C GLN A 26 2.06 -17.24 -5.28
N SER A 27 2.65 -16.09 -5.06
CA SER A 27 3.72 -15.58 -5.91
C SER A 27 4.57 -14.64 -5.11
N THR A 28 5.87 -14.69 -5.30
CA THR A 28 6.79 -13.74 -4.69
C THR A 28 6.91 -12.46 -5.51
N THR A 29 6.20 -12.37 -6.62
CA THR A 29 6.31 -11.23 -7.52
C THR A 29 5.45 -10.08 -7.01
N ALA A 30 6.11 -8.98 -6.66
CA ALA A 30 5.43 -7.76 -6.26
C ALA A 30 4.76 -7.04 -7.45
N SER A 31 5.13 -7.39 -8.66
CA SER A 31 4.64 -6.73 -9.87
C SER A 31 3.17 -6.98 -10.12
N ILE A 32 2.49 -5.92 -10.54
CA ILE A 32 1.11 -5.95 -10.96
C ILE A 32 1.06 -5.67 -12.45
N GLN A 33 0.46 -6.56 -13.22
CA GLN A 33 0.25 -6.29 -14.63
C GLN A 33 -0.96 -5.38 -14.80
N ILE A 34 -0.75 -4.26 -15.48
CA ILE A 34 -1.82 -3.31 -15.76
C ILE A 34 -2.73 -3.89 -16.81
N PRO A 35 -4.06 -3.87 -16.61
CA PRO A 35 -4.98 -4.31 -17.63
C PRO A 35 -4.77 -3.57 -18.95
N LYS A 36 -4.85 -4.29 -20.04
CA LYS A 36 -4.55 -3.74 -21.37
C LYS A 36 -5.40 -2.50 -21.70
N GLN A 37 -6.63 -2.49 -21.24
CA GLN A 37 -7.58 -1.42 -21.53
C GLN A 37 -7.46 -0.24 -20.58
N ALA A 38 -6.69 -0.35 -19.51
CA ALA A 38 -6.56 0.70 -18.53
C ALA A 38 -5.60 1.79 -19.00
N SER A 39 -5.94 3.02 -18.70
CA SER A 39 -5.11 4.19 -18.98
C SER A 39 -4.72 4.97 -17.73
N SER A 40 -5.34 4.67 -16.59
CA SER A 40 -4.99 5.36 -15.33
C SER A 40 -5.32 4.49 -14.12
N ILE A 41 -4.64 4.81 -13.02
CA ILE A 41 -5.07 4.40 -11.68
C ILE A 41 -6.01 5.50 -11.19
N VAL A 42 -7.24 5.13 -10.88
CA VAL A 42 -8.27 6.09 -10.47
C VAL A 42 -8.56 6.04 -8.98
N GLY A 43 -8.12 5.00 -8.31
CA GLY A 43 -8.32 4.88 -6.87
C GLY A 43 -7.29 3.97 -6.24
N ILE A 44 -7.05 4.21 -4.96
CA ILE A 44 -6.18 3.37 -4.13
C ILE A 44 -6.93 3.10 -2.84
N ILE A 45 -7.03 1.84 -2.48
CA ILE A 45 -7.62 1.42 -1.21
C ILE A 45 -6.50 0.76 -0.41
N ALA A 46 -6.14 1.35 0.71
CA ALA A 46 -5.10 0.81 1.58
C ALA A 46 -5.68 0.46 2.93
N THR A 47 -5.41 -0.73 3.40
CA THR A 47 -5.80 -1.18 4.73
C THR A 47 -4.55 -1.51 5.51
N VAL A 48 -4.46 -1.00 6.73
CA VAL A 48 -3.32 -1.23 7.62
C VAL A 48 -3.82 -1.74 8.96
N ALA A 49 -3.23 -2.82 9.42
CA ALA A 49 -3.46 -3.36 10.76
C ALA A 49 -2.14 -3.36 11.52
N THR A 50 -2.11 -2.68 12.66
CA THR A 50 -0.91 -2.64 13.50
C THR A 50 -1.11 -3.52 14.73
N ASP A 51 -0.05 -4.20 15.13
CA ASP A 51 -0.04 -5.02 16.36
C ASP A 51 0.62 -4.26 17.49
N SER A 52 0.33 -3.17 17.81
CA SER A 52 1.10 -2.26 18.60
C SER A 52 1.57 -2.76 19.93
N ALA A 53 2.85 -2.69 20.10
CA ALA A 53 3.50 -2.71 21.39
C ALA A 53 3.96 -1.31 21.84
N SER A 54 3.74 -0.28 21.06
CA SER A 54 4.25 1.05 21.39
C SER A 54 3.20 2.13 21.26
N ASN A 55 3.35 3.17 22.07
CA ASN A 55 2.53 4.38 22.02
C ASN A 55 2.96 5.23 20.84
N GLY A 56 1.99 5.83 20.18
CA GLY A 56 2.28 6.86 19.21
C GLY A 56 1.36 6.83 18.01
N ALA A 57 1.74 7.61 17.02
CA ALA A 57 1.08 7.63 15.74
C ALA A 57 2.11 7.41 14.66
N THR A 58 1.72 6.75 13.61
CA THR A 58 2.58 6.57 12.44
C THR A 58 1.84 7.04 11.20
N THR A 59 2.58 7.60 10.27
CA THR A 59 2.07 7.98 8.96
C THR A 59 2.56 6.98 7.94
N PHE A 60 1.64 6.50 7.12
CA PHE A 60 1.95 5.53 6.08
C PHE A 60 2.10 6.24 4.74
N ALA A 61 3.13 5.87 4.02
CA ALA A 61 3.38 6.32 2.67
C ALA A 61 3.32 5.14 1.71
N LEU A 62 2.84 5.40 0.51
CA LEU A 62 2.77 4.43 -0.57
C LEU A 62 3.66 4.90 -1.71
N GLN A 63 4.40 3.97 -2.28
CA GLN A 63 5.20 4.22 -3.46
C GLN A 63 4.77 3.27 -4.57
N ILE A 64 4.45 3.82 -5.73
CA ILE A 64 4.15 3.05 -6.93
C ILE A 64 5.29 3.31 -7.92
N SER A 65 5.85 2.26 -8.48
CA SER A 65 6.97 2.36 -9.40
C SER A 65 6.84 1.35 -10.52
N GLY A 66 7.61 1.54 -11.58
CA GLY A 66 7.67 0.62 -12.69
C GLY A 66 7.44 1.28 -14.04
N ASP A 67 7.67 0.53 -15.10
CA ASP A 67 7.53 1.02 -16.47
C ASP A 67 6.06 1.21 -16.89
N GLY A 68 5.14 0.74 -16.07
CA GLY A 68 3.72 0.99 -16.27
C GLY A 68 3.26 2.39 -15.92
N LEU A 69 4.09 3.18 -15.23
CA LEU A 69 3.75 4.57 -14.92
C LEU A 69 4.26 5.47 -16.02
N SER A 70 3.36 6.26 -16.62
CA SER A 70 3.72 7.19 -17.69
C SER A 70 4.67 8.28 -17.23
N GLN A 71 4.60 8.65 -15.96
CA GLN A 71 5.40 9.72 -15.37
C GLN A 71 6.48 9.23 -14.41
N GLY A 72 6.75 7.94 -14.38
CA GLY A 72 7.74 7.34 -13.49
C GLY A 72 7.17 7.01 -12.13
N GLN A 73 7.94 7.27 -11.08
CA GLN A 73 7.59 6.88 -9.72
C GLN A 73 6.65 7.88 -9.06
N GLU A 74 5.63 7.37 -8.38
CA GLU A 74 4.72 8.15 -7.57
C GLU A 74 4.88 7.77 -6.09
N THR A 75 4.97 8.78 -5.22
CA THR A 75 5.01 8.58 -3.77
C THR A 75 3.96 9.48 -3.14
N MET A 76 3.18 8.93 -2.23
CA MET A 76 2.10 9.66 -1.61
C MET A 76 1.89 9.24 -0.16
N THR A 77 1.35 10.14 0.66
CA THR A 77 0.92 9.81 2.00
C THR A 77 -0.45 9.14 1.91
N VAL A 78 -0.57 7.98 2.51
CA VAL A 78 -1.83 7.25 2.56
C VAL A 78 -2.70 7.77 3.69
N GLY A 79 -2.13 7.93 4.86
CA GLY A 79 -2.83 8.39 6.04
C GLY A 79 -2.03 8.14 7.29
N SER A 80 -2.56 8.61 8.41
CA SER A 80 -1.94 8.44 9.72
C SER A 80 -2.85 7.62 10.62
N GLN A 81 -2.26 6.77 11.44
CA GLN A 81 -2.97 5.96 12.40
C GLN A 81 -2.36 6.15 13.77
N GLY A 82 -3.21 6.49 14.73
CA GLY A 82 -2.83 6.51 16.13
C GLY A 82 -2.77 5.09 16.66
N VAL A 83 -1.74 4.80 17.43
CA VAL A 83 -1.55 3.51 18.06
C VAL A 83 -1.73 3.70 19.55
N ASP A 84 -2.70 3.00 20.14
CA ASP A 84 -2.90 3.02 21.57
C ASP A 84 -1.87 2.11 22.23
N GLY A 85 -1.05 2.68 23.08
CA GLY A 85 0.05 1.98 23.72
C GLY A 85 -0.31 1.08 24.87
N THR A 86 -1.58 0.83 25.14
CA THR A 86 -1.91 -0.16 26.13
C THR A 86 -1.78 -1.56 25.51
N PRO A 87 -1.01 -2.47 26.15
CA PRO A 87 -0.82 -3.80 25.58
C PRO A 87 -2.11 -4.57 25.31
N ALA A 88 -3.18 -4.21 25.98
CA ALA A 88 -4.47 -4.89 25.85
C ALA A 88 -5.26 -4.45 24.61
N SER A 89 -4.94 -3.33 24.01
CA SER A 89 -5.72 -2.81 22.90
C SER A 89 -5.20 -3.24 21.54
N ASN A 90 -3.99 -3.72 21.47
CA ASN A 90 -3.31 -4.20 20.25
C ASN A 90 -3.24 -3.21 19.10
N GLY A 91 -3.68 -1.99 19.29
CA GLY A 91 -3.63 -0.96 18.27
C GLY A 91 -4.18 -1.34 16.91
N SER A 92 -4.80 -2.48 16.81
CA SER A 92 -5.27 -3.01 15.53
C SER A 92 -6.55 -2.32 15.13
N THR A 93 -6.39 -1.19 14.50
CA THR A 93 -7.51 -0.58 13.82
C THR A 93 -7.30 -0.85 12.33
N ASN A 94 -8.14 -1.68 11.79
CA ASN A 94 -8.24 -1.84 10.35
C ASN A 94 -8.92 -0.60 9.80
N LEU A 95 -8.14 0.41 9.48
CA LEU A 95 -8.68 1.62 8.87
C LEU A 95 -8.45 1.53 7.37
N PRO A 96 -9.51 1.43 6.57
CA PRO A 96 -9.36 1.56 5.14
C PRO A 96 -9.12 3.05 4.79
N PHE A 97 -8.06 3.29 4.06
CA PHE A 97 -7.78 4.59 3.47
C PHE A 97 -8.16 4.52 2.00
N ASN A 98 -9.08 5.39 1.58
CA ASN A 98 -9.52 5.46 0.20
C ASN A 98 -9.01 6.75 -0.41
N LEU A 99 -8.21 6.63 -1.46
CA LEU A 99 -7.64 7.76 -2.16
C LEU A 99 -8.18 7.82 -3.58
N ASP A 100 -8.71 8.98 -3.95
CA ASP A 100 -9.05 9.27 -5.34
C ASP A 100 -7.81 9.85 -6.00
N VAL A 101 -7.37 9.23 -7.08
CA VAL A 101 -6.16 9.64 -7.78
C VAL A 101 -6.40 9.61 -9.29
N ALA A 102 -5.48 10.22 -10.03
CA ALA A 102 -5.49 10.19 -11.48
C ALA A 102 -4.03 10.02 -11.93
N ILE A 103 -3.56 8.78 -11.91
CA ILE A 103 -2.17 8.45 -12.24
C ILE A 103 -2.15 7.78 -13.61
N PRO A 104 -1.57 8.41 -14.63
CA PRO A 104 -1.51 7.81 -15.97
C PRO A 104 -0.66 6.55 -15.98
N VAL A 105 -1.17 5.51 -16.63
CA VAL A 105 -0.47 4.25 -16.77
C VAL A 105 -0.47 3.78 -18.22
N VAL A 106 0.40 2.83 -18.50
CA VAL A 106 0.51 2.19 -19.82
C VAL A 106 -0.01 0.77 -19.69
N GLY A 107 -1.09 0.48 -20.36
CA GLY A 107 -1.69 -0.85 -20.36
C GLY A 107 -0.71 -1.92 -20.82
N SER A 108 -0.81 -3.09 -20.23
CA SER A 108 0.05 -4.26 -20.44
C SER A 108 1.44 -4.16 -19.83
N ASN A 109 1.85 -2.99 -19.34
CA ASN A 109 3.10 -2.85 -18.59
C ASN A 109 2.87 -3.18 -17.11
N GLN A 110 3.90 -3.06 -16.30
CA GLN A 110 3.86 -3.49 -14.91
C GLN A 110 4.16 -2.35 -13.96
N VAL A 111 3.53 -2.42 -12.79
CA VAL A 111 3.84 -1.55 -11.64
C VAL A 111 4.05 -2.40 -10.41
N SER A 112 4.78 -1.86 -9.46
CA SER A 112 4.98 -2.45 -8.13
C SER A 112 4.56 -1.45 -7.08
N VAL A 113 4.08 -1.95 -5.94
CA VAL A 113 3.69 -1.12 -4.81
C VAL A 113 4.57 -1.45 -3.62
N ALA A 114 4.93 -0.42 -2.86
CA ALA A 114 5.67 -0.53 -1.63
C ALA A 114 5.08 0.43 -0.61
N MET A 115 5.16 0.09 0.65
CA MET A 115 4.71 0.95 1.74
C MET A 115 5.81 1.17 2.76
N ALA A 116 5.70 2.29 3.45
CA ALA A 116 6.58 2.64 4.56
C ALA A 116 5.77 3.26 5.69
N MET A 117 6.28 3.14 6.90
CA MET A 117 5.78 3.87 8.06
C MET A 117 6.88 4.80 8.57
N ASP A 118 6.52 5.97 9.10
CA ASP A 118 7.50 6.93 9.58
C ASP A 118 7.94 6.68 11.03
N THR A 119 7.16 5.94 11.78
CA THR A 119 7.46 5.57 13.16
C THR A 119 7.28 4.07 13.32
N ASP A 120 8.23 3.42 13.95
CA ASP A 120 8.13 1.99 14.22
C ASP A 120 7.07 1.73 15.29
N VAL A 121 6.00 1.10 14.90
CA VAL A 121 4.89 0.73 15.80
C VAL A 121 4.75 -0.80 15.93
N GLY A 122 5.84 -1.52 15.75
CA GLY A 122 5.82 -2.97 15.69
C GLY A 122 5.57 -3.45 14.26
N THR A 123 4.84 -4.53 14.10
CA THR A 123 4.51 -5.03 12.78
C THR A 123 3.23 -4.39 12.28
N ALA A 124 3.29 -3.81 11.09
CA ALA A 124 2.11 -3.29 10.41
C ALA A 124 1.81 -4.14 9.18
N SER A 125 0.69 -4.82 9.20
CA SER A 125 0.23 -5.62 8.07
C SER A 125 -0.55 -4.72 7.11
N CYS A 126 -0.18 -4.72 5.86
CA CYS A 126 -0.74 -3.81 4.87
C CYS A 126 -1.34 -4.57 3.70
N ALA A 127 -2.44 -4.05 3.18
CA ALA A 127 -3.01 -4.50 1.91
C ALA A 127 -3.34 -3.27 1.09
N VAL A 128 -2.90 -3.26 -0.16
CA VAL A 128 -3.12 -2.14 -1.07
C VAL A 128 -3.82 -2.65 -2.32
N THR A 129 -4.93 -2.04 -2.67
CA THR A 129 -5.64 -2.31 -3.91
C THR A 129 -5.54 -1.09 -4.82
N LEU A 130 -5.00 -1.30 -6.00
CA LEU A 130 -5.01 -0.31 -7.07
C LEU A 130 -6.25 -0.52 -7.93
N VAL A 131 -6.95 0.56 -8.21
CA VAL A 131 -8.14 0.55 -9.07
C VAL A 131 -7.76 1.18 -10.39
N PHE A 132 -7.78 0.39 -11.45
CA PHE A 132 -7.46 0.84 -12.81
C PHE A 132 -8.72 1.08 -13.61
N ALA A 133 -8.66 2.04 -14.47
CA ALA A 133 -9.75 2.30 -15.42
C ALA A 133 -9.23 2.77 -16.78
#